data_fbef5b0893237735fe4b2f2284da888d
#
_entry.id   fbef5b0893237735fe4b2f2284da888d
#
_cell.length_a   1.000
_cell.length_b   1.000
_cell.length_c   1.000
_cell.angle_alpha   90.00
_cell.angle_beta   90.00
_cell.angle_gamma   90.00
#
_symmetry.space_group_name_H-M   'P 1'
#
loop_
_entity.id
_entity.type
_entity.pdbx_description
1 polymer ?
#
loop_
_entity_poly.entity_id
_entity_poly.type
_entity_poly.pdbx_seq_one_letter_code
_entity_poly.pdbx_strand_id
1 'polypeptide(L)'
;MFQTKNTSKMKFCTLCGSFLYDMVEKDAQMVLKCRDPACTYEEAVNKENPIVYDHTFTQDTSIQLSINKNLKYDSRLPSFDTMSCFNDRCTTRVPGQKSQIVGVKLDAVNVVWMYQCKVCDTQWKQNAKGAKTA
;
A
#
# COMPACT_ATOMS: atom_id res chain seq x y z
N MET A 1 17.95 -7.04 2.01
CA MET A 1 17.75 -6.06 3.09
C MET A 1 16.29 -5.66 3.11
N PHE A 2 15.56 -6.08 4.09
CA PHE A 2 14.21 -5.61 4.32
C PHE A 2 14.30 -4.17 4.82
N GLN A 3 13.90 -3.22 3.98
CA GLN A 3 13.62 -1.88 4.46
C GLN A 3 12.37 -1.99 5.34
N THR A 4 12.58 -2.05 6.63
CA THR A 4 11.53 -1.74 7.59
C THR A 4 11.01 -0.35 7.22
N LYS A 5 9.78 -0.29 6.73
CA LYS A 5 9.05 0.98 6.64
C LYS A 5 9.07 1.55 8.04
N ASN A 6 9.92 2.54 8.27
CA ASN A 6 9.82 3.39 9.44
C ASN A 6 8.46 4.08 9.34
N THR A 7 7.45 3.44 9.89
CA THR A 7 6.22 4.12 10.22
C THR A 7 6.63 5.18 11.23
N SER A 8 6.60 6.43 10.82
CA SER A 8 6.89 7.55 11.72
C SER A 8 5.88 7.49 12.84
N LYS A 9 6.32 6.96 13.95
CA LYS A 9 5.50 6.78 15.13
C LYS A 9 5.22 8.17 15.70
N MET A 10 3.95 8.49 15.94
CA MET A 10 3.59 9.73 16.63
C MET A 10 4.44 9.88 17.89
N LYS A 11 5.03 11.05 18.09
CA LYS A 11 5.83 11.35 19.27
C LYS A 11 4.98 12.03 20.31
N PHE A 12 5.10 11.58 21.53
CA PHE A 12 4.42 12.16 22.69
C PHE A 12 5.45 12.69 23.69
N CYS A 13 5.09 13.77 24.36
CA CYS A 13 5.91 14.33 25.42
C CYS A 13 6.09 13.33 26.56
N THR A 14 7.31 13.09 26.98
CA THR A 14 7.61 12.17 28.09
C THR A 14 7.22 12.71 29.45
N LEU A 15 7.04 14.05 29.57
CA LEU A 15 6.68 14.70 30.83
C LEU A 15 5.17 14.81 31.04
N CYS A 16 4.42 15.24 30.02
CA CYS A 16 2.98 15.52 30.15
C CYS A 16 2.09 14.61 29.27
N GLY A 17 2.68 13.77 28.41
CA GLY A 17 1.94 12.90 27.50
C GLY A 17 1.27 13.58 26.31
N SER A 18 1.44 14.90 26.13
CA SER A 18 0.86 15.65 25.02
C SER A 18 1.54 15.30 23.71
N PHE A 19 0.79 15.40 22.61
CA PHE A 19 1.34 15.13 21.27
C PHE A 19 2.35 16.21 20.86
N LEU A 20 3.53 15.78 20.41
CA LEU A 20 4.60 16.65 19.95
C LEU A 20 4.48 16.89 18.44
N TYR A 21 4.07 18.09 18.05
CA TYR A 21 3.98 18.49 16.65
C TYR A 21 4.42 19.94 16.39
N ASP A 22 4.63 20.74 17.43
CA ASP A 22 5.11 22.12 17.29
C ASP A 22 6.62 22.12 16.99
N MET A 23 6.99 22.61 15.82
CA MET A 23 8.38 22.77 15.41
C MET A 23 8.78 24.24 15.53
N VAL A 24 9.82 24.50 16.29
CA VAL A 24 10.39 25.83 16.51
C VAL A 24 11.84 25.82 16.10
N GLU A 25 12.29 26.86 15.41
CA GLU A 25 13.71 27.07 15.11
C GLU A 25 14.40 27.70 16.31
N LYS A 26 15.47 27.05 16.79
CA LYS A 26 16.30 27.52 17.88
C LYS A 26 17.77 27.30 17.51
N ASP A 27 18.58 28.34 17.52
CA ASP A 27 20.01 28.29 17.22
C ASP A 27 20.35 27.59 15.87
N ALA A 28 19.58 27.91 14.81
CA ALA A 28 19.67 27.30 13.47
C ALA A 28 19.39 25.79 13.46
N GLN A 29 18.70 25.28 14.47
CA GLN A 29 18.29 23.89 14.58
C GLN A 29 16.76 23.79 14.79
N MET A 30 16.13 22.82 14.13
CA MET A 30 14.71 22.57 14.37
C MET A 30 14.52 21.73 15.62
N VAL A 31 13.64 22.19 16.50
CA VAL A 31 13.32 21.57 17.79
C VAL A 31 11.82 21.33 17.89
N LEU A 32 11.42 20.13 18.29
CA LEU A 32 10.05 19.83 18.67
C LEU A 32 9.79 20.33 20.09
N LYS A 33 8.85 21.23 20.23
CA LYS A 33 8.43 21.80 21.52
C LYS A 33 7.08 21.26 21.95
N CYS A 34 6.93 21.00 23.24
CA CYS A 34 5.63 20.70 23.79
C CYS A 34 4.73 21.94 23.74
N ARG A 35 3.48 21.75 23.31
CA ARG A 35 2.50 22.82 23.20
C ARG A 35 1.93 23.27 24.54
N ASP A 36 2.00 22.40 25.55
CA ASP A 36 1.53 22.76 26.89
C ASP A 36 2.42 23.89 27.48
N PRO A 37 1.85 25.06 27.79
CA PRO A 37 2.62 26.19 28.32
C PRO A 37 3.27 25.89 29.69
N ALA A 38 2.75 24.91 30.41
CA ALA A 38 3.31 24.45 31.68
C ALA A 38 4.46 23.45 31.50
N CYS A 39 4.67 22.95 30.28
CA CYS A 39 5.70 21.94 29.96
C CYS A 39 6.86 22.56 29.19
N THR A 40 8.06 22.34 29.66
CA THR A 40 9.30 22.86 29.04
C THR A 40 10.05 21.83 28.19
N TYR A 41 9.40 20.71 27.86
CA TYR A 41 10.03 19.64 27.08
C TYR A 41 10.35 20.09 25.65
N GLU A 42 11.58 19.90 25.24
CA GLU A 42 12.09 20.14 23.88
C GLU A 42 12.91 18.95 23.43
N GLU A 43 12.74 18.54 22.16
CA GLU A 43 13.51 17.45 21.53
C GLU A 43 14.05 17.92 20.18
N ALA A 44 15.35 17.74 19.93
CA ALA A 44 15.95 18.10 18.66
C ALA A 44 15.45 17.18 17.54
N VAL A 45 15.09 17.75 16.38
CA VAL A 45 14.73 17.00 15.19
C VAL A 45 15.99 16.41 14.55
N ASN A 46 15.96 15.11 14.25
CA ASN A 46 17.08 14.46 13.58
C ASN A 46 17.21 14.98 12.13
N LYS A 47 18.39 15.50 11.78
CA LYS A 47 18.69 16.03 10.44
C LYS A 47 18.63 14.95 9.35
N GLU A 48 18.94 13.70 9.69
CA GLU A 48 18.90 12.58 8.75
C GLU A 48 17.47 12.11 8.46
N ASN A 49 16.57 12.29 9.42
CA ASN A 49 15.15 11.96 9.27
C ASN A 49 14.28 13.07 9.88
N PRO A 50 14.05 14.16 9.14
CA PRO A 50 13.30 15.32 9.61
C PRO A 50 11.77 15.08 9.69
N ILE A 51 11.30 13.92 9.26
CA ILE A 51 9.87 13.59 9.28
C ILE A 51 9.45 13.31 10.72
N VAL A 52 8.58 14.17 11.25
CA VAL A 52 8.00 14.03 12.59
C VAL A 52 6.79 13.12 12.59
N TYR A 53 5.97 13.26 11.57
CA TYR A 53 4.75 12.46 11.40
C TYR A 53 4.47 12.23 9.92
N ASP A 54 4.21 11.01 9.56
CA ASP A 54 3.75 10.60 8.24
C ASP A 54 2.60 9.61 8.37
N HIS A 55 1.54 9.82 7.65
CA HIS A 55 0.40 8.92 7.61
C HIS A 55 0.03 8.59 6.18
N THR A 56 0.13 7.32 5.84
CA THR A 56 -0.26 6.83 4.55
C THR A 56 -1.72 6.38 4.60
N PHE A 57 -2.59 7.07 3.88
CA PHE A 57 -4.01 6.71 3.76
C PHE A 57 -4.26 5.52 2.82
N THR A 58 -3.24 5.11 2.09
CA THR A 58 -3.34 3.97 1.17
C THR A 58 -3.43 2.67 1.97
N GLN A 59 -4.55 1.98 1.86
CA GLN A 59 -4.76 0.66 2.43
C GLN A 59 -4.58 -0.41 1.36
N ASP A 60 -3.97 -1.54 1.72
CA ASP A 60 -3.93 -2.71 0.84
C ASP A 60 -5.31 -3.39 0.84
N THR A 61 -6.10 -3.10 -0.19
CA THR A 61 -7.43 -3.67 -0.38
C THR A 61 -7.39 -5.04 -1.07
N SER A 62 -6.21 -5.58 -1.37
CA SER A 62 -6.06 -6.84 -2.10
C SER A 62 -6.74 -8.01 -1.41
N ILE A 63 -6.69 -8.07 -0.07
CA ILE A 63 -7.34 -9.12 0.71
C ILE A 63 -8.86 -9.03 0.58
N GLN A 64 -9.43 -7.82 0.71
CA GLN A 64 -10.88 -7.63 0.59
C GLN A 64 -11.37 -7.95 -0.82
N LEU A 65 -10.61 -7.58 -1.84
CA LEU A 65 -10.93 -7.88 -3.22
C LEU A 65 -10.80 -9.37 -3.55
N SER A 66 -9.82 -10.06 -2.95
CA SER A 66 -9.63 -11.50 -3.16
C SER A 66 -10.78 -12.36 -2.60
N ILE A 67 -11.50 -11.85 -1.61
CA ILE A 67 -12.69 -12.52 -1.05
C ILE A 67 -13.90 -12.36 -1.99
N ASN A 68 -13.94 -11.30 -2.79
CA ASN A 68 -15.08 -10.99 -3.65
C ASN A 68 -14.97 -11.72 -4.99
N LYS A 69 -15.64 -12.85 -5.11
CA LYS A 69 -15.72 -13.64 -6.36
C LYS A 69 -16.58 -12.99 -7.45
N ASN A 70 -17.36 -11.98 -7.09
CA ASN A 70 -18.30 -11.31 -8.01
C ASN A 70 -17.67 -10.21 -8.85
N LEU A 71 -16.38 -9.91 -8.67
CA LEU A 71 -15.66 -8.93 -9.48
C LEU A 71 -15.75 -9.21 -10.98
N LYS A 72 -15.83 -10.47 -11.36
CA LYS A 72 -15.98 -10.91 -12.76
C LYS A 72 -17.23 -10.38 -13.47
N TYR A 73 -18.24 -9.98 -12.72
CA TYR A 73 -19.50 -9.43 -13.26
C TYR A 73 -19.49 -7.90 -13.37
N ASP A 74 -18.48 -7.22 -12.84
CA ASP A 74 -18.40 -5.77 -12.93
C ASP A 74 -17.94 -5.35 -14.34
N SER A 75 -18.88 -4.75 -15.08
CA SER A 75 -18.62 -4.27 -16.45
C SER A 75 -17.68 -3.07 -16.55
N ARG A 76 -17.39 -2.40 -15.43
CA ARG A 76 -16.46 -1.28 -15.37
C ARG A 76 -14.98 -1.71 -15.35
N LEU A 77 -14.73 -2.98 -15.00
CA LEU A 77 -13.38 -3.51 -14.95
C LEU A 77 -12.85 -3.83 -16.34
N PRO A 78 -11.57 -3.52 -16.62
CA PRO A 78 -10.96 -3.90 -17.89
C PRO A 78 -10.86 -5.42 -18.03
N SER A 79 -11.13 -5.89 -19.23
CA SER A 79 -11.01 -7.30 -19.61
C SER A 79 -9.75 -7.53 -20.45
N PHE A 80 -9.06 -8.61 -20.19
CA PHE A 80 -7.86 -9.03 -20.91
C PHE A 80 -8.10 -10.39 -21.56
N ASP A 81 -7.96 -10.47 -22.86
CA ASP A 81 -8.10 -11.69 -23.64
C ASP A 81 -6.76 -12.29 -24.10
N THR A 82 -5.68 -11.51 -23.98
CA THR A 82 -4.32 -11.91 -24.37
C THR A 82 -3.54 -12.57 -23.23
N MET A 83 -4.02 -12.48 -22.01
CA MET A 83 -3.36 -13.06 -20.83
C MET A 83 -3.81 -14.51 -20.62
N SER A 84 -2.87 -15.38 -20.26
CA SER A 84 -3.19 -16.75 -19.84
C SER A 84 -3.64 -16.79 -18.39
N CYS A 85 -4.61 -17.65 -18.08
CA CYS A 85 -5.03 -17.89 -16.71
C CYS A 85 -3.87 -18.44 -15.87
N PHE A 86 -3.78 -18.03 -14.62
CA PHE A 86 -2.75 -18.54 -13.70
C PHE A 86 -2.95 -20.01 -13.33
N ASN A 87 -4.18 -20.50 -13.37
CA ASN A 87 -4.50 -21.88 -13.11
C ASN A 87 -4.24 -22.74 -14.36
N ASP A 88 -3.30 -23.67 -14.26
CA ASP A 88 -2.91 -24.54 -15.37
C ASP A 88 -4.03 -25.50 -15.82
N ARG A 89 -4.96 -25.79 -14.94
CA ARG A 89 -6.12 -26.67 -15.22
C ARG A 89 -7.32 -25.91 -15.78
N CYS A 90 -7.19 -24.60 -16.02
CA CYS A 90 -8.28 -23.82 -16.57
C CYS A 90 -8.55 -24.19 -18.03
N THR A 91 -9.84 -24.32 -18.38
CA THR A 91 -10.28 -24.61 -19.74
C THR A 91 -9.86 -23.54 -20.76
N THR A 92 -9.64 -22.30 -20.32
CA THR A 92 -9.17 -21.21 -21.17
C THR A 92 -7.71 -21.35 -21.62
N ARG A 93 -6.94 -22.26 -21.04
CA ARG A 93 -5.56 -22.57 -21.46
C ARG A 93 -5.48 -23.54 -22.65
N VAL A 94 -6.59 -24.13 -23.03
CA VAL A 94 -6.65 -25.01 -24.20
C VAL A 94 -6.46 -24.16 -25.47
N PRO A 95 -5.62 -24.62 -26.43
CA PRO A 95 -5.43 -23.93 -27.69
C PRO A 95 -6.76 -23.66 -28.41
N GLY A 96 -6.97 -22.42 -28.88
CA GLY A 96 -8.19 -22.01 -29.56
C GLY A 96 -9.26 -21.39 -28.65
N GLN A 97 -9.09 -21.43 -27.33
CA GLN A 97 -9.98 -20.77 -26.39
C GLN A 97 -9.43 -19.37 -26.05
N LYS A 98 -10.32 -18.38 -26.02
CA LYS A 98 -9.97 -17.02 -25.56
C LYS A 98 -9.99 -16.97 -24.04
N SER A 99 -8.96 -16.40 -23.46
CA SER A 99 -8.97 -16.11 -22.02
C SER A 99 -9.96 -14.99 -21.71
N GLN A 100 -10.58 -15.09 -20.54
CA GLN A 100 -11.52 -14.09 -20.05
C GLN A 100 -11.06 -13.68 -18.65
N ILE A 101 -10.23 -12.67 -18.59
CA ILE A 101 -9.62 -12.21 -17.36
C ILE A 101 -10.04 -10.76 -17.11
N VAL A 102 -10.45 -10.46 -15.90
CA VAL A 102 -10.71 -9.09 -15.44
C VAL A 102 -9.60 -8.65 -14.51
N GLY A 103 -9.27 -7.37 -14.52
CA GLY A 103 -8.24 -6.82 -13.67
C GLY A 103 -8.72 -5.63 -12.85
N VAL A 104 -8.21 -5.53 -11.63
CA VAL A 104 -8.38 -4.38 -10.73
C VAL A 104 -7.01 -3.79 -10.43
N LYS A 105 -6.87 -2.50 -10.63
CA LYS A 105 -5.64 -1.80 -10.28
C LYS A 105 -5.65 -1.49 -8.78
N LEU A 106 -4.75 -2.13 -8.03
CA LEU A 106 -4.63 -1.97 -6.58
C LEU A 106 -3.83 -0.74 -6.19
N ASP A 107 -2.74 -0.49 -6.92
CA ASP A 107 -1.84 0.62 -6.66
C ASP A 107 -1.53 1.34 -7.98
N ALA A 108 -1.84 2.63 -8.02
CA ALA A 108 -1.61 3.45 -9.20
C ALA A 108 -0.14 3.82 -9.38
N VAL A 109 0.59 4.00 -8.28
CA VAL A 109 2.00 4.42 -8.29
C VAL A 109 2.92 3.27 -8.71
N ASN A 110 2.73 2.10 -8.07
CA ASN A 110 3.55 0.92 -8.33
C ASN A 110 2.98 0.02 -9.43
N VAL A 111 1.86 0.42 -10.04
CA VAL A 111 1.20 -0.33 -11.13
C VAL A 111 0.95 -1.80 -10.74
N VAL A 112 0.42 -2.01 -9.55
CA VAL A 112 0.09 -3.35 -9.06
C VAL A 112 -1.35 -3.69 -9.45
N TRP A 113 -1.52 -4.83 -10.12
CA TRP A 113 -2.82 -5.34 -10.55
C TRP A 113 -3.18 -6.63 -9.83
N MET A 114 -4.46 -6.82 -9.60
CA MET A 114 -5.06 -8.10 -9.25
C MET A 114 -5.95 -8.57 -10.39
N TYR A 115 -5.79 -9.81 -10.78
CA TYR A 115 -6.54 -10.43 -11.87
C TYR A 115 -7.45 -11.54 -11.38
N GLN A 116 -8.58 -11.70 -12.04
CA GLN A 116 -9.51 -12.80 -11.82
C GLN A 116 -9.92 -13.43 -13.14
N CYS A 117 -9.84 -14.74 -13.24
CA CYS A 117 -10.40 -15.48 -14.36
C CYS A 117 -11.91 -15.60 -14.22
N LYS A 118 -12.66 -15.26 -15.27
CA LYS A 118 -14.13 -15.38 -15.27
C LYS A 118 -14.63 -16.84 -15.29
N VAL A 119 -13.79 -17.77 -15.74
CA VAL A 119 -14.17 -19.17 -15.93
C VAL A 119 -13.90 -20.01 -14.69
N CYS A 120 -12.70 -19.96 -14.15
CA CYS A 120 -12.31 -20.79 -12.99
C CYS A 120 -12.25 -20.03 -11.67
N ASP A 121 -12.59 -18.73 -11.66
CA ASP A 121 -12.60 -17.85 -10.49
C ASP A 121 -11.24 -17.69 -9.78
N THR A 122 -10.16 -18.21 -10.36
CA THR A 122 -8.82 -18.06 -9.80
C THR A 122 -8.40 -16.60 -9.81
N GLN A 123 -7.91 -16.13 -8.68
CA GLN A 123 -7.40 -14.78 -8.49
C GLN A 123 -5.90 -14.80 -8.24
N TRP A 124 -5.19 -13.82 -8.79
CA TRP A 124 -3.75 -13.65 -8.55
C TRP A 124 -3.35 -12.18 -8.61
N LYS A 125 -2.25 -11.85 -7.95
CA LYS A 125 -1.69 -10.51 -7.91
C LYS A 125 -0.44 -10.44 -8.77
N GLN A 126 -0.34 -9.42 -9.60
CA GLN A 126 0.90 -9.11 -10.31
C GLN A 126 1.80 -8.27 -9.41
N ASN A 127 3.01 -8.72 -9.17
CA ASN A 127 4.02 -7.90 -8.49
C ASN A 127 4.67 -6.94 -9.48
N ALA A 128 4.87 -5.69 -9.09
CA ALA A 128 5.46 -4.64 -9.92
C ALA A 128 6.88 -4.95 -10.45
N LYS A 129 7.52 -5.98 -9.93
CA LYS A 129 8.89 -6.40 -10.32
C LYS A 129 8.92 -7.57 -11.33
N GLY A 130 7.88 -7.76 -12.16
CA GLY A 130 7.95 -8.68 -13.27
C GLY A 130 8.37 -10.13 -12.93
N ALA A 131 8.43 -10.49 -11.67
CA ALA A 131 8.74 -11.84 -11.26
C ALA A 131 7.51 -12.72 -11.54
N LYS A 132 7.56 -13.46 -12.63
CA LYS A 132 6.80 -14.68 -12.77
C LYS A 132 7.21 -15.56 -11.58
N THR A 133 6.42 -15.57 -10.54
CA THR A 133 6.51 -16.69 -9.60
C THR A 133 6.00 -17.90 -10.35
N ALA A 134 6.96 -18.69 -10.74
CA ALA A 134 6.70 -20.01 -11.26
C ALA A 134 5.96 -20.85 -10.23
#